data_9bbefe59b883a4edfe3d9d4e0aa20527
#
_entry.id   9bbefe59b883a4edfe3d9d4e0aa20527
#
_cell.length_a   1.000
_cell.length_b   1.000
_cell.length_c   1.000
_cell.angle_alpha   90.00
_cell.angle_beta   90.00
_cell.angle_gamma   90.00
#
_symmetry.space_group_name_H-M   'P 1'
#
loop_
_entity.id
_entity.type
_entity.pdbx_description
1 polymer ?
#
loop_
_entity_poly.entity_id
_entity_poly.type
_entity_poly.pdbx_seq_one_letter_code
_entity_poly.pdbx_strand_id
1 'polypeptide(L)'
;MIYQYNKIVSAKDLSDLREFVGWNRMEDEYNNPLMTSYYHIAVYEDDKMVGYIDSVSNGVTDAYIQDLMVHPDYQGKGIGTELMNQMIKEV
;
A
#
# COMPACT_ATOMS: atom_id res chain seq x y z
N MET A 1 1.42 13.45 -9.09
CA MET A 1 1.18 12.17 -8.38
C MET A 1 2.43 11.32 -8.48
N ILE A 2 2.95 10.87 -7.34
CA ILE A 2 4.24 10.16 -7.27
C ILE A 2 4.02 8.74 -6.78
N TYR A 3 4.53 7.77 -7.53
CA TYR A 3 4.56 6.36 -7.13
C TYR A 3 5.90 6.06 -6.49
N GLN A 4 5.88 5.50 -5.29
CA GLN A 4 7.09 5.08 -4.58
C GLN A 4 7.11 3.56 -4.45
N TYR A 5 8.19 2.96 -4.91
CA TYR A 5 8.32 1.50 -4.97
C TYR A 5 9.22 1.02 -3.84
N ASN A 6 8.64 0.24 -2.95
CA ASN A 6 9.32 -0.43 -1.82
C ASN A 6 10.09 0.52 -0.90
N LYS A 7 9.63 1.75 -0.76
CA LYS A 7 10.21 2.74 0.15
C LYS A 7 9.46 2.77 1.47
N ILE A 8 10.16 3.11 2.54
CA ILE A 8 9.56 3.20 3.87
C ILE A 8 8.43 4.22 3.85
N VAL A 9 7.28 3.82 4.39
CA VAL A 9 6.11 4.68 4.59
C VAL A 9 5.79 4.77 6.07
N SER A 10 5.17 5.86 6.51
CA SER A 10 4.82 6.01 7.91
C SER A 10 3.56 5.21 8.27
N ALA A 11 3.54 4.69 9.50
CA ALA A 11 2.37 4.02 10.03
C ALA A 11 1.15 4.96 10.06
N LYS A 12 1.38 6.25 10.30
CA LYS A 12 0.32 7.26 10.30
C LYS A 12 -0.30 7.40 8.92
N ASP A 13 0.51 7.53 7.87
CA ASP A 13 0.00 7.70 6.51
C ASP A 13 -0.83 6.49 6.07
N LEU A 14 -0.34 5.28 6.35
CA LEU A 14 -1.07 4.06 6.06
C LEU A 14 -2.38 3.99 6.82
N SER A 15 -2.38 4.31 8.11
CA SER A 15 -3.58 4.27 8.94
C SER A 15 -4.59 5.33 8.53
N ASP A 16 -4.13 6.52 8.13
CA ASP A 16 -5.00 7.56 7.60
C ASP A 16 -5.70 7.07 6.32
N LEU A 17 -4.96 6.45 5.40
CA LEU A 17 -5.55 5.92 4.17
C LEU A 17 -6.53 4.79 4.46
N ARG A 18 -6.20 3.88 5.38
CA ARG A 18 -7.14 2.83 5.80
C ARG A 18 -8.46 3.42 6.26
N GLU A 19 -8.40 4.47 7.06
CA GLU A 19 -9.59 5.14 7.57
C GLU A 19 -10.43 5.76 6.44
N PHE A 20 -9.78 6.39 5.48
CA PHE A 20 -10.46 6.97 4.32
C PHE A 20 -11.19 5.92 3.48
N VAL A 21 -10.68 4.70 3.40
CA VAL A 21 -11.37 3.61 2.67
C VAL A 21 -12.33 2.81 3.54
N GLY A 22 -12.53 3.22 4.80
CA GLY A 22 -13.51 2.60 5.70
C GLY A 22 -12.95 1.43 6.50
N TRP A 23 -11.65 1.27 6.59
CA TRP A 23 -10.99 0.22 7.37
C TRP A 23 -10.49 0.76 8.70
N ASN A 24 -10.17 -0.15 9.64
CA ASN A 24 -9.62 0.23 10.94
C ASN A 24 -8.23 0.83 10.80
N ARG A 25 -7.92 1.78 11.68
CA ARG A 25 -6.54 2.24 11.86
C ARG A 25 -5.70 1.10 12.43
N MET A 26 -4.42 1.04 12.03
CA MET A 26 -3.49 0.00 12.46
C MET A 26 -2.10 0.59 12.75
N GLU A 27 -2.03 1.78 13.38
CA GLU A 27 -0.73 2.43 13.61
C GLU A 27 0.20 1.59 14.48
N ASP A 28 -0.33 1.00 15.56
CA ASP A 28 0.48 0.18 16.47
C ASP A 28 0.97 -1.07 15.77
N GLU A 29 0.11 -1.71 14.98
CA GLU A 29 0.46 -2.91 14.21
C GLU A 29 1.53 -2.60 13.16
N TYR A 30 1.40 -1.48 12.43
CA TYR A 30 2.40 -1.09 11.43
C TYR A 30 3.74 -0.71 12.06
N ASN A 31 3.77 -0.31 13.32
CA ASN A 31 5.01 -0.02 14.05
C ASN A 31 5.65 -1.27 14.66
N ASN A 32 4.97 -2.41 14.60
CA ASN A 32 5.53 -3.67 15.10
C ASN A 32 6.62 -4.16 14.13
N PRO A 33 7.83 -4.46 14.61
CA PRO A 33 8.92 -4.94 13.74
C PRO A 33 8.61 -6.22 12.96
N LEU A 34 7.64 -7.01 13.40
CA LEU A 34 7.23 -8.22 12.69
C LEU A 34 6.28 -7.92 11.52
N MET A 35 5.74 -6.72 11.45
CA MET A 35 4.83 -6.30 10.38
C MET A 35 5.64 -5.79 9.21
N THR A 36 6.05 -6.71 8.34
CA THR A 36 6.86 -6.39 7.16
C THR A 36 6.14 -6.82 5.89
N SER A 37 6.45 -6.16 4.79
CA SER A 37 6.00 -6.57 3.47
C SER A 37 7.18 -7.15 2.70
N TYR A 38 6.88 -8.02 1.72
CA TYR A 38 7.87 -8.47 0.76
C TYR A 38 8.18 -7.33 -0.23
N TYR A 39 7.13 -6.69 -0.74
CA TYR A 39 7.23 -5.53 -1.62
C TYR A 39 5.98 -4.69 -1.43
N HIS A 40 6.13 -3.38 -1.48
CA HIS A 40 4.98 -2.48 -1.39
C HIS A 40 5.16 -1.27 -2.30
N ILE A 41 4.03 -0.67 -2.68
CA ILE A 41 3.99 0.51 -3.53
C ILE A 41 3.03 1.50 -2.90
N ALA A 42 3.46 2.75 -2.77
CA ALA A 42 2.63 3.83 -2.25
C ALA A 42 2.51 4.94 -3.29
N VAL A 43 1.35 5.58 -3.35
CA VAL A 43 1.08 6.70 -4.25
C VAL A 43 0.81 7.94 -3.41
N TYR A 44 1.51 9.02 -3.71
CA TYR A 44 1.35 10.29 -3.01
C TYR A 44 0.91 11.38 -3.98
N GLU A 45 -0.03 12.19 -3.52
CA GLU A 45 -0.34 13.48 -4.11
C GLU A 45 0.05 14.53 -3.09
N ASP A 46 1.10 15.31 -3.39
CA ASP A 46 1.78 16.17 -2.42
C ASP A 46 2.20 15.33 -1.21
N ASP A 47 1.80 15.69 0.01
CA ASP A 47 2.17 14.96 1.23
C ASP A 47 1.15 13.89 1.63
N LYS A 48 0.13 13.66 0.81
CA LYS A 48 -0.99 12.78 1.14
C LYS A 48 -0.86 11.44 0.42
N MET A 49 -0.87 10.36 1.17
CA MET A 49 -0.94 9.03 0.58
C MET A 49 -2.35 8.79 0.04
N VAL A 50 -2.46 8.54 -1.26
CA VAL A 50 -3.74 8.36 -1.94
C VAL A 50 -3.92 6.94 -2.50
N GLY A 51 -2.87 6.13 -2.48
CA GLY A 51 -2.94 4.74 -2.91
C GLY A 51 -1.86 3.90 -2.25
N TYR A 52 -2.12 2.60 -2.11
CA TYR A 52 -1.17 1.67 -1.49
C TYR A 52 -1.52 0.24 -1.88
N ILE A 53 -0.50 -0.59 -1.99
CA ILE A 53 -0.63 -2.03 -2.14
C ILE A 53 0.60 -2.69 -1.53
N ASP A 54 0.43 -3.84 -0.89
CA ASP A 54 1.58 -4.60 -0.44
C ASP A 54 1.44 -6.08 -0.73
N SER A 55 2.47 -6.83 -0.36
CA SER A 55 2.52 -8.27 -0.58
C SER A 55 3.29 -8.93 0.54
N VAL A 56 3.01 -10.22 0.77
CA VAL A 56 3.79 -11.08 1.63
C VAL A 56 4.25 -12.28 0.79
N SER A 57 5.48 -12.71 1.01
CA SER A 57 6.07 -13.79 0.23
C SER A 57 7.24 -14.41 0.97
N ASN A 58 7.48 -15.68 0.71
CA ASN A 58 8.73 -16.33 1.15
C ASN A 58 9.88 -16.10 0.17
N GLY A 59 9.61 -15.36 -0.93
CA GLY A 59 10.62 -15.03 -1.94
C GLY A 59 10.95 -16.18 -2.90
N VAL A 60 10.27 -17.31 -2.82
CA VAL A 60 10.61 -18.50 -3.61
C VAL A 60 9.39 -19.10 -4.29
N THR A 61 8.36 -19.50 -3.53
CA THR A 61 7.24 -20.28 -4.07
C THR A 61 5.91 -19.57 -4.03
N ASP A 62 5.65 -18.75 -3.01
CA ASP A 62 4.33 -18.18 -2.77
C ASP A 62 4.40 -16.68 -2.56
N ALA A 63 3.37 -15.99 -3.05
CA ALA A 63 3.18 -14.57 -2.77
C ALA A 63 1.69 -14.28 -2.65
N TYR A 64 1.33 -13.41 -1.70
CA TYR A 64 -0.03 -12.91 -1.52
C TYR A 64 -0.01 -11.40 -1.68
N ILE A 65 -0.84 -10.89 -2.60
CA ILE A 65 -1.05 -9.46 -2.77
C ILE A 65 -2.18 -9.07 -1.84
N GLN A 66 -1.98 -8.01 -1.06
CA GLN A 66 -2.94 -7.58 -0.04
C GLN A 66 -2.99 -6.06 0.10
N ASP A 67 -3.99 -5.59 0.84
CA ASP A 67 -4.13 -4.20 1.25
C ASP A 67 -4.14 -3.19 0.09
N LEU A 68 -4.78 -3.55 -1.02
CA LEU A 68 -4.99 -2.59 -2.09
C LEU A 68 -5.97 -1.52 -1.65
N MET A 69 -5.50 -0.27 -1.56
CA MET A 69 -6.29 0.87 -1.12
C MET A 69 -6.13 2.03 -2.10
N VAL A 70 -7.25 2.67 -2.44
CA VAL A 70 -7.24 3.93 -3.20
C VAL A 70 -8.18 4.90 -2.48
N HIS A 71 -7.66 6.09 -2.14
CA HIS A 71 -8.46 7.14 -1.50
C HIS A 71 -9.71 7.43 -2.33
N PRO A 72 -10.90 7.57 -1.69
CA PRO A 72 -12.15 7.73 -2.42
C PRO A 72 -12.15 8.86 -3.46
N ASP A 73 -11.47 9.97 -3.17
CA ASP A 73 -11.39 11.11 -4.10
C ASP A 73 -10.53 10.82 -5.32
N TYR A 74 -9.79 9.71 -5.32
CA TYR A 74 -8.86 9.34 -6.38
C TYR A 74 -9.26 8.05 -7.09
N GLN A 75 -10.38 7.46 -6.72
CA GLN A 75 -10.91 6.27 -7.38
C GLN A 75 -11.41 6.61 -8.79
N GLY A 76 -11.41 5.63 -9.66
CA GLY A 76 -11.85 5.81 -11.05
C GLY A 76 -10.81 6.47 -11.96
N LYS A 77 -9.57 6.62 -11.49
CA LYS A 77 -8.47 7.24 -12.27
C LYS A 77 -7.39 6.23 -12.69
N GLY A 78 -7.64 4.95 -12.46
CA GLY A 78 -6.70 3.90 -12.86
C GLY A 78 -5.58 3.61 -11.87
N ILE A 79 -5.56 4.24 -10.69
CA ILE A 79 -4.51 4.04 -9.69
C ILE A 79 -4.50 2.59 -9.20
N GLY A 80 -5.66 2.05 -8.85
CA GLY A 80 -5.75 0.66 -8.37
C GLY A 80 -5.27 -0.34 -9.41
N THR A 81 -5.63 -0.14 -10.67
CA THR A 81 -5.19 -0.99 -11.77
C THR A 81 -3.67 -0.91 -11.95
N GLU A 82 -3.11 0.30 -11.90
CA GLU A 82 -1.68 0.50 -12.04
C GLU A 82 -0.92 -0.14 -10.87
N LEU A 83 -1.41 0.02 -9.64
CA LEU A 83 -0.80 -0.60 -8.46
C LEU A 83 -0.77 -2.12 -8.60
N MET A 84 -1.87 -2.73 -9.01
CA MET A 84 -1.94 -4.18 -9.21
C MET A 84 -0.99 -4.64 -10.31
N ASN A 85 -0.96 -3.93 -11.45
CA ASN A 85 -0.09 -4.28 -12.56
C ASN A 85 1.39 -4.21 -12.17
N GLN A 86 1.78 -3.18 -11.43
CA GLN A 86 3.17 -3.05 -10.97
C GLN A 86 3.52 -4.11 -9.93
N MET A 87 2.60 -4.42 -9.02
CA MET A 87 2.84 -5.44 -8.00
C MET A 87 3.02 -6.83 -8.63
N ILE A 88 2.22 -7.19 -9.62
CA ILE A 88 2.30 -8.49 -10.31
C ILE A 88 3.69 -8.70 -10.91
N LYS A 89 4.35 -7.65 -11.35
CA LYS A 89 5.71 -7.74 -11.92
C LYS A 89 6.75 -8.07 -10.85
N GLU A 90 6.48 -7.75 -9.59
CA GLU A 90 7.44 -7.90 -8.49
C GLU A 90 7.25 -9.20 -7.72
N VAL A 91 6.12 -9.82 -7.84
CA VAL A 91 5.83 -11.11 -7.18
C VAL A 91 5.71 -12.26 -8.21
#